data_92f5f1a37fb9eae4d1c2b2424201f452
#
_entry.id   92f5f1a37fb9eae4d1c2b2424201f452
#
_cell.length_a   1.000
_cell.length_b   1.000
_cell.length_c   1.000
_cell.angle_alpha   90.00
_cell.angle_beta   90.00
_cell.angle_gamma   90.00
#
_symmetry.space_group_name_H-M   'P 1'
#
loop_
_entity.id
_entity.type
_entity.pdbx_description
1 polymer ?
#
loop_
_entity_poly.entity_id
_entity_poly.type
_entity_poly.pdbx_seq_one_letter_code
_entity_poly.pdbx_strand_id
1 'polypeptide(L)'
;IGGGNIDGPSAGTAILAAIVSAVTGAAIRQDVAVTGEISLQGELRPVGGVFEKAYGARQAGISTLIIPWENEKDIPEAHLGLDIHRLRTAEEAFAILFADETWRAHPAAPDS
;
A
#
# COMPACT_ATOMS: atom_id res chain seq x y z
N ILE A 1 -10.36 0.44 13.40
CA ILE A 1 -10.28 0.66 12.53
C ILE A 1 -11.29 0.43 11.69
N GLY A 2 -11.91 1.31 11.40
CA GLY A 2 -12.93 1.22 10.70
C GLY A 2 -13.18 -0.09 10.29
N GLY A 3 -13.99 -0.62 10.41
CA GLY A 3 -14.34 -1.83 9.99
C GLY A 3 -13.64 -2.95 10.59
N GLY A 4 -12.62 -2.67 11.15
CA GLY A 4 -11.90 -3.67 11.80
C GLY A 4 -11.65 -4.89 10.99
N ASN A 5 -11.59 -4.73 9.72
CA ASN A 5 -11.37 -5.88 8.92
C ASN A 5 -9.98 -5.98 8.44
N ILE A 6 -9.07 -5.74 9.30
CA ILE A 6 -7.70 -5.87 8.96
C ILE A 6 -7.33 -7.31 9.08
N ASP A 7 -6.98 -7.90 7.99
CA ASP A 7 -6.56 -9.27 8.02
C ASP A 7 -5.09 -9.30 8.12
N GLY A 8 -4.61 -10.11 8.96
CA GLY A 8 -3.24 -10.28 9.27
C GLY A 8 -2.23 -9.81 8.24
N PRO A 9 -1.60 -10.71 7.54
CA PRO A 9 -0.47 -10.32 6.69
C PRO A 9 -0.81 -9.28 5.63
N SER A 10 -2.00 -9.36 5.08
CA SER A 10 -2.31 -8.47 3.98
C SER A 10 -2.52 -7.04 4.44
N ALA A 11 -2.59 -6.82 5.74
CA ALA A 11 -2.76 -5.49 6.27
C ALA A 11 -1.44 -4.82 6.65
N GLY A 12 -0.35 -5.56 6.56
CA GLY A 12 0.92 -5.06 7.07
C GLY A 12 1.36 -3.74 6.45
N THR A 13 1.26 -3.63 5.15
CA THR A 13 1.71 -2.41 4.49
C THR A 13 0.85 -1.22 4.90
N ALA A 14 -0.45 -1.42 5.02
CA ALA A 14 -1.34 -0.34 5.41
C ALA A 14 -1.05 0.10 6.84
N ILE A 15 -0.76 -0.85 7.72
CA ILE A 15 -0.46 -0.51 9.10
C ILE A 15 0.83 0.29 9.18
N LEU A 16 1.85 -0.13 8.45
CA LEU A 16 3.10 0.59 8.46
C LEU A 16 2.92 1.99 7.90
N ALA A 17 2.13 2.13 6.84
CA ALA A 17 1.88 3.46 6.28
C ALA A 17 1.19 4.36 7.30
N ALA A 18 0.26 3.80 8.07
CA ALA A 18 -0.43 4.59 9.09
C ALA A 18 0.55 5.06 10.17
N ILE A 19 1.49 4.21 10.54
CA ILE A 19 2.48 4.59 11.53
C ILE A 19 3.38 5.70 11.00
N VAL A 20 3.83 5.55 9.78
CA VAL A 20 4.69 6.56 9.16
C VAL A 20 3.93 7.89 9.05
N SER A 21 2.67 7.83 8.68
CA SER A 21 1.86 9.04 8.60
C SER A 21 1.78 9.72 9.96
N ALA A 22 1.55 8.95 11.01
CA ALA A 22 1.42 9.51 12.34
C ALA A 22 2.74 10.13 12.80
N VAL A 23 3.85 9.51 12.46
CA VAL A 23 5.13 10.00 12.94
C VAL A 23 5.63 11.20 12.14
N THR A 24 5.42 11.20 10.84
CA THR A 24 5.96 12.26 9.99
C THR A 24 4.98 13.37 9.68
N GLY A 25 3.72 13.14 9.93
CA GLY A 25 2.70 14.12 9.56
C GLY A 25 2.30 14.06 8.09
N ALA A 26 2.83 13.10 7.35
CA ALA A 26 2.52 13.00 5.93
C ALA A 26 1.10 12.50 5.73
N ALA A 27 0.39 13.09 4.77
CA ALA A 27 -0.99 12.72 4.52
C ALA A 27 -1.06 11.55 3.54
N ILE A 28 -1.91 10.58 3.86
CA ILE A 28 -2.11 9.43 3.00
C ILE A 28 -3.22 9.76 2.01
N ARG A 29 -2.99 9.43 0.75
CA ARG A 29 -4.00 9.66 -0.28
C ARG A 29 -5.19 8.75 -0.05
N GLN A 30 -6.39 9.32 -0.22
CA GLN A 30 -7.62 8.58 0.06
C GLN A 30 -8.08 7.75 -1.13
N ASP A 31 -7.52 7.96 -2.29
CA ASP A 31 -7.92 7.24 -3.49
C ASP A 31 -7.01 6.07 -3.83
N VAL A 32 -6.08 5.75 -2.93
CA VAL A 32 -5.11 4.69 -3.15
C VAL A 32 -5.29 3.62 -2.10
N ALA A 33 -5.30 2.37 -2.53
CA ALA A 33 -5.31 1.25 -1.60
C ALA A 33 -4.04 0.45 -1.82
N VAL A 34 -3.58 -0.22 -0.79
CA VAL A 34 -2.39 -1.02 -0.89
C VAL A 34 -2.65 -2.37 -0.26
N THR A 35 -2.13 -3.41 -0.89
CA THR A 35 -2.21 -4.74 -0.32
C THR A 35 -0.84 -5.36 -0.41
N GLY A 36 -0.51 -6.21 0.56
CA GLY A 36 0.79 -6.84 0.57
C GLY A 36 1.32 -6.94 1.99
N GLU A 37 2.24 -7.87 2.16
CA GLU A 37 2.90 -8.05 3.43
C GLU A 37 4.28 -7.44 3.31
N ILE A 38 4.85 -6.95 4.38
CA ILE A 38 6.17 -6.34 4.33
C ILE A 38 7.16 -7.20 5.08
N SER A 39 8.30 -7.51 4.45
CA SER A 39 9.35 -8.24 5.10
C SER A 39 10.18 -7.28 5.97
N LEU A 40 11.05 -7.84 6.77
CA LEU A 40 11.91 -7.03 7.61
C LEU A 40 12.86 -6.17 6.78
N GLN A 41 13.11 -6.54 5.54
CA GLN A 41 13.98 -5.76 4.67
C GLN A 41 13.20 -4.69 3.91
N GLY A 42 11.90 -4.58 4.14
CA GLY A 42 11.11 -3.57 3.45
C GLY A 42 10.58 -4.01 2.10
N GLU A 43 10.58 -5.29 1.84
CA GLU A 43 10.10 -5.82 0.56
C GLU A 43 8.62 -6.14 0.65
N LEU A 44 7.91 -5.85 -0.41
CA LEU A 44 6.51 -6.24 -0.50
C LEU A 44 6.44 -7.71 -0.88
N ARG A 45 5.71 -8.47 -0.09
CA ARG A 45 5.59 -9.91 -0.31
C ARG A 45 4.20 -10.24 -0.78
N PRO A 46 4.06 -11.28 -1.61
CA PRO A 46 2.76 -11.63 -2.17
C PRO A 46 1.79 -12.09 -1.09
N VAL A 47 0.51 -11.86 -1.35
CA VAL A 47 -0.54 -12.28 -0.45
C VAL A 47 -1.63 -12.94 -1.27
N GLY A 48 -2.53 -13.64 -0.59
CA GLY A 48 -3.66 -14.25 -1.26
C GLY A 48 -4.80 -13.27 -1.40
N GLY A 49 -5.74 -13.60 -2.27
CA GLY A 49 -6.96 -12.83 -2.40
C GLY A 49 -6.81 -11.48 -3.04
N VAL A 50 -5.77 -11.30 -3.86
CA VAL A 50 -5.55 -10.00 -4.46
C VAL A 50 -6.66 -9.61 -5.43
N PHE A 51 -7.20 -10.57 -6.17
CA PHE A 51 -8.29 -10.24 -7.08
C PHE A 51 -9.50 -9.73 -6.32
N GLU A 52 -9.85 -10.41 -5.24
CA GLU A 52 -11.00 -10.00 -4.44
C GLU A 52 -10.76 -8.63 -3.80
N LYS A 53 -9.52 -8.36 -3.39
CA LYS A 53 -9.22 -7.07 -2.82
C LYS A 53 -9.30 -5.98 -3.87
N ALA A 54 -8.89 -6.28 -5.09
CA ALA A 54 -8.99 -5.31 -6.17
C ALA A 54 -10.44 -5.01 -6.47
N TYR A 55 -11.26 -6.03 -6.51
CA TYR A 55 -12.68 -5.83 -6.77
C TYR A 55 -13.30 -4.96 -5.68
N GLY A 56 -12.97 -5.27 -4.43
CA GLY A 56 -13.50 -4.49 -3.31
C GLY A 56 -13.03 -3.05 -3.33
N ALA A 57 -11.77 -2.83 -3.71
CA ALA A 57 -11.25 -1.47 -3.79
C ALA A 57 -12.01 -0.68 -4.83
N ARG A 58 -12.28 -1.29 -5.98
CA ARG A 58 -13.03 -0.60 -7.00
C ARG A 58 -14.44 -0.25 -6.52
N GLN A 59 -15.08 -1.19 -5.82
CA GLN A 59 -16.40 -0.94 -5.31
C GLN A 59 -16.41 0.20 -4.29
N ALA A 60 -15.29 0.40 -3.62
CA ALA A 60 -15.19 1.46 -2.62
C ALA A 60 -14.80 2.80 -3.22
N GLY A 61 -14.66 2.88 -4.53
CA GLY A 61 -14.30 4.14 -5.15
C GLY A 61 -12.82 4.43 -5.21
N ILE A 62 -12.00 3.43 -4.93
CA ILE A 62 -10.56 3.58 -5.01
C ILE A 62 -10.17 3.61 -6.48
N SER A 63 -9.21 4.46 -6.83
CA SER A 63 -8.77 4.58 -8.21
C SER A 63 -7.44 3.91 -8.46
N THR A 64 -6.62 3.74 -7.45
CA THR A 64 -5.27 3.20 -7.60
C THR A 64 -5.05 2.09 -6.57
N LEU A 65 -4.50 0.98 -7.03
CA LEU A 65 -4.22 -0.14 -6.15
C LEU A 65 -2.76 -0.53 -6.29
N ILE A 66 -2.07 -0.64 -5.16
CA ILE A 66 -0.69 -1.07 -5.12
C ILE A 66 -0.65 -2.53 -4.70
N ILE A 67 0.01 -3.36 -5.48
CA ILE A 67 0.14 -4.78 -5.16
C ILE A 67 1.60 -5.18 -5.22
N PRO A 68 1.96 -6.26 -4.54
CA PRO A 68 3.32 -6.77 -4.66
C PRO A 68 3.58 -7.25 -6.08
N TRP A 69 4.80 -7.08 -6.54
CA TRP A 69 5.17 -7.48 -7.89
C TRP A 69 4.80 -8.92 -8.17
N GLU A 70 5.01 -9.79 -7.20
CA GLU A 70 4.78 -11.20 -7.39
C GLU A 70 3.31 -11.57 -7.50
N ASN A 71 2.42 -10.64 -7.23
CA ASN A 71 1.00 -10.88 -7.40
C ASN A 71 0.48 -10.46 -8.76
N GLU A 72 1.38 -10.04 -9.64
CA GLU A 72 0.95 -9.57 -10.95
C GLU A 72 0.08 -10.59 -11.67
N LYS A 73 0.45 -11.85 -11.56
CA LYS A 73 -0.28 -12.90 -12.25
C LYS A 73 -1.69 -13.10 -11.73
N ASP A 74 -2.00 -12.53 -10.58
CA ASP A 74 -3.31 -12.71 -9.99
C ASP A 74 -4.32 -11.68 -10.47
N ILE A 75 -3.89 -10.74 -11.29
CA ILE A 75 -4.76 -9.70 -11.80
C ILE A 75 -5.06 -10.00 -13.27
N PRO A 76 -6.31 -10.09 -13.64
CA PRO A 76 -6.66 -10.40 -15.03
C PRO A 76 -6.27 -9.25 -15.93
N GLU A 77 -6.09 -9.55 -17.19
CA GLU A 77 -5.70 -8.56 -18.13
C GLU A 77 -6.67 -7.44 -18.21
N ALA A 78 -7.93 -7.76 -18.22
CA ALA A 78 -8.94 -6.72 -18.21
C ALA A 78 -9.05 -6.26 -16.78
N HIS A 79 -8.19 -5.37 -16.38
CA HIS A 79 -8.24 -4.95 -15.01
C HIS A 79 -9.55 -4.23 -14.75
N LEU A 80 -9.86 -4.06 -13.51
CA LEU A 80 -11.17 -3.64 -13.07
C LEU A 80 -11.39 -2.14 -13.10
N GLY A 81 -10.70 -1.45 -13.98
CA GLY A 81 -10.82 -0.01 -14.01
C GLY A 81 -9.97 0.67 -12.95
N LEU A 82 -9.01 -0.04 -12.44
CA LEU A 82 -8.08 0.49 -11.47
C LEU A 82 -6.73 0.72 -12.10
N ASP A 83 -6.02 1.72 -11.58
CA ASP A 83 -4.64 1.93 -11.95
C ASP A 83 -3.82 1.04 -11.01
N ILE A 84 -3.26 -0.02 -11.52
CA ILE A 84 -2.57 -1.01 -10.70
C ILE A 84 -1.07 -0.84 -10.79
N HIS A 85 -0.43 -0.69 -9.64
CA HIS A 85 1.01 -0.55 -9.56
C HIS A 85 1.60 -1.78 -8.91
N ARG A 86 2.51 -2.43 -9.60
CA ARG A 86 3.15 -3.66 -9.14
C ARG A 86 4.52 -3.30 -8.65
N LEU A 87 4.70 -3.32 -7.37
CA LEU A 87 5.91 -2.79 -6.75
C LEU A 87 6.62 -3.84 -5.92
N ARG A 88 7.87 -3.59 -5.61
CA ARG A 88 8.70 -4.54 -4.89
C ARG A 88 9.02 -4.12 -3.47
N THR A 89 8.98 -2.83 -3.17
CA THR A 89 9.40 -2.36 -1.86
C THR A 89 8.37 -1.44 -1.23
N ALA A 90 8.42 -1.36 0.08
CA ALA A 90 7.55 -0.46 0.81
C ALA A 90 7.84 0.99 0.43
N GLU A 91 9.10 1.30 0.17
CA GLU A 91 9.44 2.67 -0.17
C GLU A 91 8.78 3.09 -1.48
N GLU A 92 8.76 2.18 -2.46
CA GLU A 92 8.08 2.48 -3.71
C GLU A 92 6.60 2.70 -3.49
N ALA A 93 6.00 1.89 -2.61
CA ALA A 93 4.58 2.03 -2.33
C ALA A 93 4.31 3.37 -1.64
N PHE A 94 5.17 3.76 -0.74
CA PHE A 94 4.98 5.01 -0.03
C PHE A 94 5.07 6.21 -0.97
N ALA A 95 5.92 6.13 -1.98
CA ALA A 95 6.04 7.23 -2.93
C ALA A 95 4.72 7.49 -3.66
N ILE A 96 3.89 6.47 -3.78
CA ILE A 96 2.59 6.63 -4.41
C ILE A 96 1.50 6.92 -3.38
N LEU A 97 1.60 6.26 -2.24
CA LEU A 97 0.55 6.32 -1.23
C LEU A 97 0.45 7.67 -0.54
N PHE A 98 1.59 8.32 -0.32
CA PHE A 98 1.57 9.59 0.39
C PHE A 98 1.40 10.74 -0.60
N ALA A 99 0.71 11.78 -0.13
CA ALA A 99 0.38 12.91 -1.00
C ALA A 99 1.62 13.70 -1.41
N ASP A 100 2.64 13.71 -0.58
CA ASP A 100 3.87 14.43 -0.91
C ASP A 100 5.04 13.69 -0.29
N GLU A 101 6.18 14.31 -0.23
CA GLU A 101 7.38 13.62 0.24
C GLU A 101 7.68 13.84 1.70
N THR A 102 6.74 14.37 2.43
CA THR A 102 6.95 14.63 3.86
C THR A 102 7.35 13.37 4.61
N TRP A 103 6.88 12.22 4.17
CA TRP A 103 7.20 10.97 4.82
C TRP A 103 8.69 10.66 4.80
N ARG A 104 9.44 11.28 3.90
CA ARG A 104 10.88 11.08 3.84
C ARG A 104 11.62 12.01 4.79
N ALA A 105 10.99 13.07 5.18
CA ALA A 105 11.62 14.04 6.01
C ALA A 105 11.68 13.53 7.42
N HIS A 106 12.71 12.81 7.75
CA HIS A 106 12.81 12.11 8.96
C HIS A 106 13.45 12.94 10.01
N PRO A 107 12.74 13.35 10.95
CA PRO A 107 13.28 14.25 11.94
C PRO A 107 14.44 13.69 12.67
N ALA A 108 14.56 12.43 12.69
CA ALA A 108 15.63 11.92 13.46
C ALA A 108 16.84 11.66 12.70
N ALA A 109 16.93 12.11 11.54
CA ALA A 109 18.08 11.81 10.77
C ALA A 109 18.99 12.93 10.75
N PRO A 110 19.40 13.37 11.78
CA PRO A 110 20.17 14.44 11.86
C PRO A 110 21.42 14.27 11.27
N ASP A 111 21.94 13.77 11.37
CA ASP A 111 23.06 13.74 11.06
C ASP A 111 23.39 13.15 10.34
N SER A 112 22.91 12.91 10.15
CA SER A 112 23.24 12.26 9.41
C SER A 112 23.77 12.80 8.71
#